data_762bedae86e6459aa8f0d57bcc10db35
#
_entry.id   762bedae86e6459aa8f0d57bcc10db35
#
_cell.length_a   1.000
_cell.length_b   1.000
_cell.length_c   1.000
_cell.angle_alpha   90.00
_cell.angle_beta   90.00
_cell.angle_gamma   90.00
#
_symmetry.space_group_name_H-M   'P 1'
#
loop_
_entity.id
_entity.type
_entity.pdbx_description
1 polymer ?
#
loop_
_entity_poly.entity_id
_entity_poly.type
_entity_poly.pdbx_seq_one_letter_code
_entity_poly.pdbx_strand_id
1 'polypeptide(L)'
;LDKEILTMEEAAELFGVSVKTFIKLLKEEKVPARKIGREWRFSRKALIDWLSSGDSQSYSLSEVDAKDFFDEVAPKWEELSRSYYGESIKNKLIEMNIFNKDMIVMDLGCGDGYIARGISKLVKKVIAVDISGEMLKELRKKAEKSGITNVETLQTQAEDVPVEDSSVDAVCANMFLHHMEDPEVQIREMYRIVKPGGIAVVSDYVEHSDRELKEKMHDVWMGFNKNEMKKWFMAAGFKGIKTQMVQDARNIGIFIMIANK
;
A
#
# COMPACT_ATOMS: atom_id res chain seq x y z
N LEU A 1 -16.31 32.92 23.58
CA LEU A 1 -17.40 32.57 22.65
C LEU A 1 -16.76 31.83 21.48
N ASP A 2 -17.10 30.56 21.32
CA ASP A 2 -16.62 29.76 20.21
C ASP A 2 -17.11 30.37 18.88
N LYS A 3 -16.19 30.59 17.97
CA LYS A 3 -16.47 31.17 16.66
C LYS A 3 -17.33 30.23 15.83
N GLU A 4 -18.49 30.68 15.37
CA GLU A 4 -19.43 29.84 14.63
C GLU A 4 -19.09 29.72 13.13
N ILE A 5 -18.45 30.75 12.57
CA ILE A 5 -18.03 30.76 11.15
C ILE A 5 -16.49 30.70 11.10
N LEU A 6 -15.96 29.65 10.51
CA LEU A 6 -14.54 29.36 10.47
C LEU A 6 -13.92 29.68 9.10
N THR A 7 -12.65 30.04 9.12
CA THR A 7 -11.80 30.08 7.91
C THR A 7 -11.30 28.66 7.57
N MET A 8 -10.52 28.52 6.52
CA MET A 8 -9.89 27.26 6.12
C MET A 8 -8.96 26.73 7.20
N GLU A 9 -8.15 27.62 7.77
CA GLU A 9 -7.17 27.29 8.82
C GLU A 9 -7.88 26.86 10.11
N GLU A 10 -8.90 27.61 10.53
CA GLU A 10 -9.67 27.31 11.73
C GLU A 10 -10.49 26.02 11.60
N ALA A 11 -10.96 25.69 10.39
CA ALA A 11 -11.65 24.44 10.12
C ALA A 11 -10.67 23.24 10.14
N ALA A 12 -9.48 23.40 9.58
CA ALA A 12 -8.42 22.38 9.66
C ALA A 12 -7.98 22.13 11.13
N GLU A 13 -7.82 23.21 11.90
CA GLU A 13 -7.50 23.13 13.33
C GLU A 13 -8.61 22.44 14.14
N LEU A 14 -9.88 22.69 13.83
CA LEU A 14 -11.03 22.03 14.48
C LEU A 14 -10.96 20.50 14.33
N PHE A 15 -10.48 20.00 13.21
CA PHE A 15 -10.32 18.56 12.97
C PHE A 15 -8.92 18.02 13.34
N GLY A 16 -8.02 18.88 13.81
CA GLY A 16 -6.65 18.47 14.17
C GLY A 16 -5.79 18.04 12.97
N VAL A 17 -6.14 18.53 11.75
CA VAL A 17 -5.43 18.17 10.51
C VAL A 17 -4.72 19.37 9.90
N SER A 18 -3.78 19.12 8.97
CA SER A 18 -3.14 20.19 8.22
C SER A 18 -4.13 20.85 7.25
N VAL A 19 -3.92 22.15 6.93
CA VAL A 19 -4.72 22.87 5.91
C VAL A 19 -4.67 22.11 4.57
N LYS A 20 -3.55 21.54 4.20
CA LYS A 20 -3.39 20.73 2.98
C LYS A 20 -4.31 19.51 3.01
N THR A 21 -4.36 18.80 4.12
CA THR A 21 -5.25 17.66 4.33
C THR A 21 -6.72 18.08 4.26
N PHE A 22 -7.07 19.19 4.91
CA PHE A 22 -8.44 19.69 4.89
C PHE A 22 -8.89 20.16 3.50
N ILE A 23 -7.99 20.74 2.69
CA ILE A 23 -8.27 21.06 1.27
C ILE A 23 -8.52 19.79 0.46
N LYS A 24 -7.80 18.71 0.74
CA LYS A 24 -8.02 17.41 0.12
C LYS A 24 -9.43 16.90 0.46
N LEU A 25 -9.78 16.86 1.74
CA LEU A 25 -11.13 16.50 2.21
C LEU A 25 -12.23 17.33 1.54
N LEU A 26 -12.04 18.64 1.42
CA LEU A 26 -13.00 19.55 0.78
C LEU A 26 -13.25 19.23 -0.70
N LYS A 27 -12.27 18.62 -1.39
CA LYS A 27 -12.37 18.23 -2.80
C LYS A 27 -12.94 16.82 -3.00
N GLU A 28 -12.61 15.92 -2.11
CA GLU A 28 -12.89 14.47 -2.22
C GLU A 28 -14.17 14.09 -1.48
N GLU A 29 -14.42 14.75 -0.36
CA GLU A 29 -15.59 14.52 0.48
C GLU A 29 -16.58 15.71 0.37
N LYS A 30 -17.84 15.46 0.57
CA LYS A 30 -18.87 16.53 0.54
C LYS A 30 -18.87 17.36 1.83
N VAL A 31 -17.71 17.93 2.19
CA VAL A 31 -17.58 18.79 3.37
C VAL A 31 -18.47 20.02 3.24
N PRO A 32 -19.35 20.32 4.22
CA PRO A 32 -20.25 21.46 4.15
C PRO A 32 -19.50 22.78 4.21
N ALA A 33 -19.45 23.48 3.08
CA ALA A 33 -18.72 24.73 2.93
C ALA A 33 -19.42 25.67 1.96
N ARG A 34 -19.18 26.99 2.10
CA ARG A 34 -19.56 28.00 1.13
C ARG A 34 -18.39 28.89 0.76
N LYS A 35 -18.29 29.22 -0.53
CA LYS A 35 -17.35 30.20 -1.01
C LYS A 35 -18.00 31.58 -0.93
N ILE A 36 -17.41 32.48 -0.14
CA ILE A 36 -17.85 33.87 0.00
C ILE A 36 -16.74 34.75 -0.58
N GLY A 37 -17.03 35.33 -1.75
CA GLY A 37 -16.00 36.01 -2.54
C GLY A 37 -14.92 35.02 -3.02
N ARG A 38 -13.67 35.23 -2.60
CA ARG A 38 -12.53 34.37 -2.94
C ARG A 38 -12.19 33.35 -1.86
N GLU A 39 -12.85 33.38 -0.72
CA GLU A 39 -12.52 32.61 0.47
C GLU A 39 -13.59 31.59 0.83
N TRP A 40 -13.19 30.46 1.32
CA TRP A 40 -14.08 29.46 1.88
C TRP A 40 -14.46 29.81 3.32
N ARG A 41 -15.73 29.57 3.65
CA ARG A 41 -16.28 29.71 5.00
C ARG A 41 -17.02 28.43 5.38
N PHE A 42 -16.90 28.07 6.65
CA PHE A 42 -17.42 26.84 7.21
C PHE A 42 -18.25 27.15 8.45
N SER A 43 -19.41 26.54 8.59
CA SER A 43 -20.16 26.57 9.83
C SER A 43 -19.58 25.51 10.77
N ARG A 44 -19.14 25.91 11.96
CA ARG A 44 -18.64 24.97 13.00
C ARG A 44 -19.67 23.87 13.26
N LYS A 45 -20.94 24.23 13.44
CA LYS A 45 -22.02 23.26 13.65
C LYS A 45 -22.15 22.30 12.48
N ALA A 46 -22.18 22.79 11.24
CA ALA A 46 -22.31 21.95 10.06
C ALA A 46 -21.12 20.99 9.89
N LEU A 47 -19.90 21.41 10.25
CA LEU A 47 -18.72 20.55 10.23
C LEU A 47 -18.79 19.43 11.27
N ILE A 48 -19.26 19.76 12.49
CA ILE A 48 -19.44 18.77 13.57
C ILE A 48 -20.57 17.79 13.20
N ASP A 49 -21.69 18.30 12.68
CA ASP A 49 -22.81 17.47 12.22
C ASP A 49 -22.38 16.53 11.08
N TRP A 50 -21.59 17.05 10.12
CA TRP A 50 -21.03 16.28 9.02
C TRP A 50 -20.08 15.19 9.53
N LEU A 51 -19.16 15.51 10.42
CA LEU A 51 -18.26 14.51 11.04
C LEU A 51 -19.04 13.45 11.83
N SER A 52 -20.09 13.88 12.55
CA SER A 52 -20.94 12.96 13.33
C SER A 52 -21.85 12.08 12.47
N SER A 53 -22.17 12.53 11.25
CA SER A 53 -22.95 11.78 10.28
C SER A 53 -22.08 10.89 9.38
N GLY A 54 -20.75 11.05 9.47
CA GLY A 54 -19.79 10.18 8.81
C GLY A 54 -19.88 8.77 9.39
N ASP A 55 -20.08 7.80 8.53
CA ASP A 55 -20.15 6.41 8.92
C ASP A 55 -18.75 5.79 8.85
N SER A 56 -18.21 5.41 10.01
CA SER A 56 -16.99 4.61 10.07
C SER A 56 -17.14 3.26 9.36
N GLN A 57 -18.39 2.85 9.09
CA GLN A 57 -18.67 1.67 8.28
C GLN A 57 -18.33 1.87 6.80
N SER A 58 -18.29 3.11 6.28
CA SER A 58 -17.84 3.34 4.91
C SER A 58 -16.34 3.07 4.73
N TYR A 59 -15.53 3.30 5.77
CA TYR A 59 -14.12 2.88 5.81
C TYR A 59 -13.97 1.37 5.91
N SER A 60 -14.79 0.73 6.75
CA SER A 60 -14.80 -0.73 6.85
C SER A 60 -15.39 -1.43 5.63
N LEU A 61 -16.27 -0.74 4.87
CA LEU A 61 -16.86 -1.29 3.64
C LEU A 61 -15.84 -1.37 2.49
N SER A 62 -14.96 -0.37 2.32
CA SER A 62 -13.93 -0.45 1.26
C SER A 62 -12.90 -1.56 1.53
N GLU A 63 -12.51 -1.77 2.79
CA GLU A 63 -11.63 -2.87 3.18
C GLU A 63 -12.32 -4.25 3.09
N VAL A 64 -13.58 -4.33 3.48
CA VAL A 64 -14.40 -5.55 3.33
C VAL A 64 -14.59 -5.87 1.86
N ASP A 65 -14.90 -4.86 1.02
CA ASP A 65 -15.06 -5.04 -0.42
C ASP A 65 -13.75 -5.53 -1.08
N ALA A 66 -12.59 -4.95 -0.71
CA ALA A 66 -11.30 -5.38 -1.21
C ALA A 66 -10.96 -6.81 -0.77
N LYS A 67 -11.14 -7.13 0.53
CA LYS A 67 -10.91 -8.47 1.06
C LYS A 67 -11.80 -9.50 0.35
N ASP A 68 -13.10 -9.22 0.21
CA ASP A 68 -14.06 -10.12 -0.41
C ASP A 68 -13.74 -10.35 -1.89
N PHE A 69 -13.32 -9.30 -2.61
CA PHE A 69 -12.82 -9.41 -3.97
C PHE A 69 -11.60 -10.34 -4.05
N PHE A 70 -10.58 -10.13 -3.21
CA PHE A 70 -9.38 -10.98 -3.22
C PHE A 70 -9.66 -12.40 -2.75
N ASP A 71 -10.58 -12.62 -1.82
CA ASP A 71 -11.03 -13.96 -1.44
C ASP A 71 -11.72 -14.69 -2.63
N GLU A 72 -12.53 -13.97 -3.41
CA GLU A 72 -13.22 -14.54 -4.58
C GLU A 72 -12.26 -14.91 -5.72
N VAL A 73 -11.29 -14.02 -6.01
CA VAL A 73 -10.38 -14.21 -7.15
C VAL A 73 -9.17 -15.08 -6.82
N ALA A 74 -8.91 -15.39 -5.54
CA ALA A 74 -7.72 -16.12 -5.10
C ALA A 74 -7.43 -17.41 -5.88
N PRO A 75 -8.42 -18.27 -6.20
CA PRO A 75 -8.16 -19.50 -6.97
C PRO A 75 -7.62 -19.26 -8.38
N LYS A 76 -7.91 -18.08 -8.96
CA LYS A 76 -7.52 -17.70 -10.34
C LYS A 76 -6.48 -16.59 -10.35
N TRP A 77 -6.04 -16.13 -9.18
CA TRP A 77 -5.16 -14.97 -9.06
C TRP A 77 -3.86 -15.08 -9.86
N GLU A 78 -3.24 -16.26 -9.87
CA GLU A 78 -2.00 -16.48 -10.62
C GLU A 78 -2.20 -16.29 -12.14
N GLU A 79 -3.32 -16.72 -12.69
CA GLU A 79 -3.64 -16.52 -14.10
C GLU A 79 -3.91 -15.04 -14.41
N LEU A 80 -4.69 -14.38 -13.55
CA LEU A 80 -5.00 -12.97 -13.67
C LEU A 80 -3.73 -12.12 -13.57
N SER A 81 -2.98 -12.23 -12.49
CA SER A 81 -1.79 -11.42 -12.23
C SER A 81 -0.70 -11.64 -13.28
N ARG A 82 -0.55 -12.86 -13.78
CA ARG A 82 0.41 -13.19 -14.83
C ARG A 82 0.11 -12.46 -16.14
N SER A 83 -1.16 -12.17 -16.43
CA SER A 83 -1.54 -11.39 -17.62
C SER A 83 -1.16 -9.91 -17.53
N TYR A 84 -0.90 -9.40 -16.32
CA TYR A 84 -0.54 -8.00 -16.08
C TYR A 84 0.98 -7.79 -16.00
N TYR A 85 1.68 -8.49 -15.13
CA TYR A 85 3.13 -8.27 -14.91
C TYR A 85 4.00 -9.51 -15.12
N GLY A 86 3.41 -10.69 -15.30
CA GLY A 86 4.14 -11.93 -15.60
C GLY A 86 5.22 -12.25 -14.56
N GLU A 87 6.39 -12.67 -15.03
CA GLU A 87 7.55 -13.02 -14.20
C GLU A 87 8.59 -11.88 -14.07
N SER A 88 8.34 -10.73 -14.70
CA SER A 88 9.34 -9.69 -14.92
C SER A 88 9.82 -9.06 -13.60
N ILE A 89 8.92 -8.77 -12.67
CA ILE A 89 9.27 -8.15 -11.37
C ILE A 89 10.12 -9.11 -10.55
N LYS A 90 9.65 -10.34 -10.36
CA LYS A 90 10.37 -11.37 -9.60
C LYS A 90 11.76 -11.63 -10.15
N ASN A 91 11.87 -11.81 -11.48
CA ASN A 91 13.16 -12.04 -12.11
C ASN A 91 14.11 -10.86 -11.92
N LYS A 92 13.58 -9.64 -12.00
CA LYS A 92 14.37 -8.43 -11.75
C LYS A 92 14.85 -8.33 -10.31
N LEU A 93 14.00 -8.64 -9.33
CA LEU A 93 14.38 -8.66 -7.91
C LEU A 93 15.47 -9.70 -7.63
N ILE A 94 15.42 -10.87 -8.26
CA ILE A 94 16.47 -11.90 -8.16
C ILE A 94 17.78 -11.40 -8.78
N GLU A 95 17.71 -10.81 -9.99
CA GLU A 95 18.89 -10.24 -10.69
C GLU A 95 19.59 -9.13 -9.88
N MET A 96 18.82 -8.34 -9.14
CA MET A 96 19.37 -7.25 -8.33
C MET A 96 20.24 -7.71 -7.16
N ASN A 97 20.18 -9.00 -6.82
CA ASN A 97 21.01 -9.64 -5.76
C ASN A 97 21.00 -8.88 -4.43
N ILE A 98 19.80 -8.41 -4.03
CA ILE A 98 19.59 -7.62 -2.80
C ILE A 98 19.26 -8.48 -1.58
N PHE A 99 18.99 -9.77 -1.78
CA PHE A 99 18.66 -10.73 -0.74
C PHE A 99 19.82 -11.68 -0.45
N ASN A 100 19.91 -12.17 0.78
CA ASN A 100 20.87 -13.20 1.16
C ASN A 100 20.29 -14.21 2.16
N LYS A 101 21.02 -15.32 2.41
CA LYS A 101 20.57 -16.48 3.20
C LYS A 101 20.33 -16.22 4.68
N ASP A 102 20.77 -15.10 5.20
CA ASP A 102 20.60 -14.77 6.63
C ASP A 102 19.37 -13.88 6.86
N MET A 103 18.80 -13.31 5.81
CA MET A 103 17.69 -12.34 5.90
C MET A 103 16.36 -12.99 6.26
N ILE A 104 15.64 -12.34 7.15
CA ILE A 104 14.19 -12.48 7.34
C ILE A 104 13.53 -11.38 6.52
N VAL A 105 12.67 -11.75 5.57
CA VAL A 105 11.98 -10.84 4.69
C VAL A 105 10.48 -10.88 4.96
N MET A 106 9.83 -9.73 5.02
CA MET A 106 8.37 -9.63 5.05
C MET A 106 7.85 -9.23 3.68
N ASP A 107 6.77 -9.87 3.23
CA ASP A 107 6.07 -9.61 1.98
C ASP A 107 4.66 -9.14 2.32
N LEU A 108 4.40 -7.84 2.19
CA LEU A 108 3.13 -7.18 2.51
C LEU A 108 2.21 -7.17 1.30
N GLY A 109 0.93 -7.54 1.51
CA GLY A 109 0.01 -7.77 0.42
C GLY A 109 0.49 -8.90 -0.49
N CYS A 110 0.91 -10.01 0.11
CA CYS A 110 1.64 -11.07 -0.59
C CYS A 110 0.79 -11.85 -1.61
N GLY A 111 -0.54 -11.72 -1.56
CA GLY A 111 -1.47 -12.49 -2.37
C GLY A 111 -1.22 -13.99 -2.28
N ASP A 112 -1.16 -14.66 -3.41
CA ASP A 112 -0.84 -16.09 -3.53
C ASP A 112 0.66 -16.41 -3.39
N GLY A 113 1.47 -15.41 -2.99
CA GLY A 113 2.89 -15.53 -2.70
C GLY A 113 3.81 -15.44 -3.90
N TYR A 114 3.49 -14.63 -4.88
CA TYR A 114 4.32 -14.45 -6.08
C TYR A 114 5.76 -14.05 -5.72
N ILE A 115 5.97 -13.05 -4.86
CA ILE A 115 7.29 -12.67 -4.38
C ILE A 115 7.77 -13.63 -3.29
N ALA A 116 6.96 -13.91 -2.27
CA ALA A 116 7.33 -14.78 -1.15
C ALA A 116 7.91 -16.13 -1.62
N ARG A 117 7.22 -16.80 -2.54
CA ARG A 117 7.70 -18.08 -3.14
C ARG A 117 8.94 -17.86 -4.01
N GLY A 118 8.97 -16.75 -4.76
CA GLY A 118 10.05 -16.44 -5.68
C GLY A 118 11.40 -16.22 -5.01
N ILE A 119 11.42 -15.56 -3.85
CA ILE A 119 12.64 -15.26 -3.10
C ILE A 119 12.96 -16.27 -2.00
N SER A 120 12.07 -17.23 -1.71
CA SER A 120 12.22 -18.20 -0.61
C SER A 120 13.57 -18.89 -0.58
N LYS A 121 14.09 -19.27 -1.75
CA LYS A 121 15.40 -19.93 -1.89
C LYS A 121 16.59 -18.98 -1.67
N LEU A 122 16.39 -17.68 -1.59
CA LEU A 122 17.44 -16.67 -1.44
C LEU A 122 17.61 -16.20 -0.01
N VAL A 123 16.62 -16.46 0.86
CA VAL A 123 16.54 -15.90 2.20
C VAL A 123 16.40 -17.00 3.26
N LYS A 124 16.61 -16.64 4.52
CA LYS A 124 16.41 -17.52 5.67
C LYS A 124 14.93 -17.84 5.86
N LYS A 125 14.07 -16.81 5.79
CA LYS A 125 12.65 -16.91 6.08
C LYS A 125 11.89 -15.80 5.36
N VAL A 126 10.67 -16.09 4.91
CA VAL A 126 9.71 -15.09 4.46
C VAL A 126 8.51 -15.12 5.39
N ILE A 127 8.06 -13.93 5.83
CA ILE A 127 6.78 -13.71 6.52
C ILE A 127 5.85 -13.06 5.50
N ALA A 128 4.87 -13.82 5.04
CA ALA A 128 3.93 -13.40 4.00
C ALA A 128 2.64 -12.90 4.64
N VAL A 129 2.34 -11.62 4.46
CA VAL A 129 1.21 -10.92 5.09
C VAL A 129 0.16 -10.60 4.06
N ASP A 130 -1.10 -10.95 4.35
CA ASP A 130 -2.25 -10.58 3.53
C ASP A 130 -3.51 -10.51 4.38
N ILE A 131 -4.48 -9.70 3.97
CA ILE A 131 -5.80 -9.61 4.62
C ILE A 131 -6.69 -10.79 4.20
N SER A 132 -6.51 -11.30 2.97
CA SER A 132 -7.28 -12.39 2.41
C SER A 132 -6.79 -13.76 2.90
N GLY A 133 -7.65 -14.45 3.64
CA GLY A 133 -7.39 -15.83 4.09
C GLY A 133 -7.29 -16.82 2.94
N GLU A 134 -8.05 -16.61 1.86
CA GLU A 134 -8.03 -17.48 0.68
C GLU A 134 -6.76 -17.29 -0.15
N MET A 135 -6.24 -16.05 -0.27
CA MET A 135 -4.93 -15.80 -0.87
C MET A 135 -3.83 -16.56 -0.11
N LEU A 136 -3.80 -16.44 1.22
CA LEU A 136 -2.82 -17.15 2.04
C LEU A 136 -2.97 -18.68 1.95
N LYS A 137 -4.18 -19.18 1.75
CA LYS A 137 -4.44 -20.61 1.53
C LYS A 137 -3.86 -21.07 0.19
N GLU A 138 -4.05 -20.30 -0.88
CA GLU A 138 -3.43 -20.60 -2.18
C GLU A 138 -1.90 -20.50 -2.11
N LEU A 139 -1.34 -19.52 -1.37
CA LEU A 139 0.09 -19.45 -1.12
C LEU A 139 0.60 -20.74 -0.47
N ARG A 140 0.00 -21.17 0.66
CA ARG A 140 0.42 -22.40 1.37
C ARG A 140 0.37 -23.63 0.47
N LYS A 141 -0.71 -23.80 -0.28
CA LYS A 141 -0.87 -24.91 -1.24
C LYS A 141 0.23 -24.92 -2.32
N LYS A 142 0.57 -23.72 -2.86
CA LYS A 142 1.62 -23.59 -3.87
C LYS A 142 3.02 -23.78 -3.29
N ALA A 143 3.26 -23.31 -2.08
CA ALA A 143 4.51 -23.49 -1.35
C ALA A 143 4.75 -24.98 -1.06
N GLU A 144 3.76 -25.68 -0.55
CA GLU A 144 3.81 -27.14 -0.29
C GLU A 144 4.12 -27.93 -1.57
N LYS A 145 3.39 -27.66 -2.66
CA LYS A 145 3.61 -28.28 -3.97
C LYS A 145 5.03 -28.05 -4.50
N SER A 146 5.67 -26.95 -4.14
CA SER A 146 7.01 -26.56 -4.58
C SER A 146 8.10 -26.95 -3.58
N GLY A 147 7.77 -27.63 -2.47
CA GLY A 147 8.70 -28.01 -1.41
C GLY A 147 9.29 -26.79 -0.66
N ILE A 148 8.59 -25.68 -0.61
CA ILE A 148 9.00 -24.47 0.12
C ILE A 148 8.56 -24.60 1.57
N THR A 149 9.51 -24.54 2.50
CA THR A 149 9.26 -24.75 3.94
C THR A 149 9.55 -23.53 4.82
N ASN A 150 10.12 -22.47 4.25
CA ASN A 150 10.56 -21.28 4.98
C ASN A 150 9.69 -20.05 4.73
N VAL A 151 8.45 -20.22 4.26
CA VAL A 151 7.44 -19.19 4.13
C VAL A 151 6.39 -19.40 5.22
N GLU A 152 6.24 -18.42 6.10
CA GLU A 152 5.18 -18.37 7.10
C GLU A 152 4.12 -17.34 6.68
N THR A 153 2.86 -17.63 6.93
CA THR A 153 1.74 -16.74 6.57
C THR A 153 1.16 -16.07 7.81
N LEU A 154 0.85 -14.79 7.70
CA LEU A 154 0.21 -13.99 8.73
C LEU A 154 -1.00 -13.27 8.13
N GLN A 155 -2.21 -13.58 8.60
CA GLN A 155 -3.42 -12.90 8.17
C GLN A 155 -3.66 -11.69 9.05
N THR A 156 -3.44 -10.49 8.50
CA THR A 156 -3.65 -9.21 9.17
C THR A 156 -3.70 -8.08 8.15
N GLN A 157 -4.13 -6.91 8.59
CA GLN A 157 -3.96 -5.67 7.83
C GLN A 157 -2.48 -5.30 7.75
N ALA A 158 -2.07 -4.70 6.65
CA ALA A 158 -0.67 -4.37 6.42
C ALA A 158 -0.23 -3.02 7.02
N GLU A 159 -1.20 -2.19 7.45
CA GLU A 159 -0.97 -0.89 8.09
C GLU A 159 -0.54 -0.98 9.55
N ASP A 160 -0.85 -2.09 10.20
CA ASP A 160 -0.51 -2.33 11.62
C ASP A 160 -0.21 -3.82 11.82
N VAL A 161 0.96 -4.24 11.32
CA VAL A 161 1.39 -5.63 11.43
C VAL A 161 1.79 -5.94 12.87
N PRO A 162 1.26 -7.00 13.51
CA PRO A 162 1.53 -7.34 14.91
C PRO A 162 2.93 -7.96 15.10
N VAL A 163 3.95 -7.18 14.77
CA VAL A 163 5.37 -7.53 14.96
C VAL A 163 6.10 -6.37 15.64
N GLU A 164 7.20 -6.68 16.31
CA GLU A 164 8.04 -5.68 16.96
C GLU A 164 8.70 -4.75 15.93
N ASP A 165 9.03 -3.54 16.36
CA ASP A 165 9.83 -2.59 15.59
C ASP A 165 11.17 -3.23 15.24
N SER A 166 11.68 -2.91 14.06
CA SER A 166 13.00 -3.36 13.63
C SER A 166 13.17 -4.89 13.71
N SER A 167 12.17 -5.66 13.29
CA SER A 167 12.12 -7.13 13.40
C SER A 167 12.60 -7.86 12.15
N VAL A 168 12.56 -7.23 10.96
CA VAL A 168 12.93 -7.88 9.69
C VAL A 168 14.10 -7.17 8.98
N ASP A 169 14.84 -7.92 8.17
CA ASP A 169 15.98 -7.39 7.43
C ASP A 169 15.57 -6.71 6.12
N ALA A 170 14.45 -7.15 5.56
CA ALA A 170 13.85 -6.50 4.39
C ALA A 170 12.32 -6.58 4.45
N VAL A 171 11.65 -5.60 3.85
CA VAL A 171 10.20 -5.60 3.62
C VAL A 171 9.94 -5.36 2.14
N CYS A 172 9.08 -6.18 1.56
CA CYS A 172 8.60 -6.07 0.18
C CYS A 172 7.13 -5.68 0.18
N ALA A 173 6.72 -4.86 -0.80
CA ALA A 173 5.33 -4.63 -1.15
C ALA A 173 5.27 -4.61 -2.69
N ASN A 174 4.65 -5.63 -3.27
CA ASN A 174 4.64 -5.82 -4.71
C ASN A 174 3.24 -5.72 -5.27
N MET A 175 3.02 -4.77 -6.16
CA MET A 175 1.71 -4.52 -6.77
C MET A 175 0.61 -4.45 -5.70
N PHE A 176 0.89 -3.67 -4.65
CA PHE A 176 0.08 -3.63 -3.45
C PHE A 176 -0.33 -2.22 -3.04
N LEU A 177 0.60 -1.24 -3.09
CA LEU A 177 0.32 0.11 -2.57
C LEU A 177 -0.81 0.82 -3.32
N HIS A 178 -1.05 0.47 -4.58
CA HIS A 178 -2.15 1.06 -5.35
C HIS A 178 -3.55 0.61 -4.89
N HIS A 179 -3.64 -0.40 -4.02
CA HIS A 179 -4.89 -0.78 -3.35
C HIS A 179 -5.12 -0.04 -2.02
N MET A 180 -4.09 0.63 -1.48
CA MET A 180 -4.17 1.31 -0.20
C MET A 180 -4.78 2.69 -0.31
N GLU A 181 -5.65 3.08 0.62
CA GLU A 181 -6.19 4.44 0.66
C GLU A 181 -5.09 5.48 0.95
N ASP A 182 -4.22 5.18 1.92
CA ASP A 182 -3.07 6.01 2.29
C ASP A 182 -1.74 5.23 2.19
N PRO A 183 -1.07 5.24 1.02
CA PRO A 183 0.22 4.59 0.85
C PRO A 183 1.33 5.12 1.76
N GLU A 184 1.22 6.38 2.26
CA GLU A 184 2.20 6.95 3.17
C GLU A 184 2.17 6.27 4.55
N VAL A 185 0.98 5.87 5.02
CA VAL A 185 0.83 5.07 6.26
C VAL A 185 1.60 3.77 6.09
N GLN A 186 1.38 3.08 4.98
CA GLN A 186 2.03 1.80 4.70
C GLN A 186 3.56 1.94 4.63
N ILE A 187 4.07 3.00 4.01
CA ILE A 187 5.52 3.25 3.93
C ILE A 187 6.10 3.53 5.33
N ARG A 188 5.37 4.23 6.22
CA ARG A 188 5.78 4.43 7.61
C ARG A 188 5.82 3.10 8.37
N GLU A 189 4.84 2.23 8.17
CA GLU A 189 4.83 0.89 8.76
C GLU A 189 6.02 0.04 8.26
N MET A 190 6.29 0.06 6.96
CA MET A 190 7.49 -0.56 6.40
C MET A 190 8.77 -0.05 7.08
N TYR A 191 8.85 1.27 7.35
CA TYR A 191 9.99 1.84 8.07
C TYR A 191 10.05 1.34 9.51
N ARG A 192 8.92 1.24 10.22
CA ARG A 192 8.86 0.74 11.60
C ARG A 192 9.46 -0.66 11.71
N ILE A 193 8.99 -1.58 10.86
CA ILE A 193 9.31 -3.01 10.96
C ILE A 193 10.71 -3.40 10.44
N VAL A 194 11.28 -2.63 9.52
CA VAL A 194 12.63 -2.89 9.00
C VAL A 194 13.70 -2.51 10.03
N LYS A 195 14.71 -3.35 10.19
CA LYS A 195 15.89 -3.11 11.04
C LYS A 195 16.72 -1.94 10.53
N PRO A 196 17.46 -1.21 11.40
CA PRO A 196 18.53 -0.33 10.97
C PRO A 196 19.52 -1.05 10.04
N GLY A 197 19.81 -0.47 8.87
CA GLY A 197 20.63 -1.10 7.83
C GLY A 197 19.87 -2.08 6.93
N GLY A 198 18.60 -2.34 7.18
CA GLY A 198 17.72 -3.13 6.32
C GLY A 198 17.15 -2.32 5.15
N ILE A 199 16.35 -2.97 4.32
CA ILE A 199 15.81 -2.38 3.09
C ILE A 199 14.29 -2.52 2.98
N ALA A 200 13.68 -1.51 2.35
CA ALA A 200 12.31 -1.62 1.82
C ALA A 200 12.37 -1.70 0.29
N VAL A 201 11.52 -2.56 -0.27
CA VAL A 201 11.40 -2.79 -1.70
C VAL A 201 9.94 -2.65 -2.10
N VAL A 202 9.63 -1.68 -2.93
CA VAL A 202 8.29 -1.50 -3.50
C VAL A 202 8.35 -1.64 -5.00
N SER A 203 7.47 -2.46 -5.57
CA SER A 203 7.21 -2.50 -7.00
C SER A 203 5.75 -2.18 -7.25
N ASP A 204 5.52 -1.22 -8.16
CA ASP A 204 4.17 -0.78 -8.46
C ASP A 204 4.11 -0.11 -9.84
N TYR A 205 2.90 0.15 -10.34
CA TYR A 205 2.68 0.84 -11.59
C TYR A 205 3.17 2.28 -11.56
N VAL A 206 3.77 2.72 -12.66
CA VAL A 206 3.91 4.15 -12.93
C VAL A 206 2.51 4.73 -13.18
N GLU A 207 2.31 5.97 -12.80
CA GLU A 207 1.07 6.71 -13.04
C GLU A 207 0.57 6.51 -14.48
N HIS A 208 -0.67 6.09 -14.62
CA HIS A 208 -1.31 5.77 -15.89
C HIS A 208 -2.78 6.23 -15.91
N SER A 209 -3.46 6.05 -17.04
CA SER A 209 -4.86 6.44 -17.23
C SER A 209 -5.77 5.27 -17.63
N ASP A 210 -5.32 4.03 -17.41
CA ASP A 210 -6.08 2.81 -17.73
C ASP A 210 -7.18 2.59 -16.69
N ARG A 211 -8.37 3.11 -16.99
CA ARG A 211 -9.55 2.98 -16.11
C ARG A 211 -10.09 1.56 -16.07
N GLU A 212 -9.94 0.81 -17.16
CA GLU A 212 -10.41 -0.58 -17.21
C GLU A 212 -9.61 -1.45 -16.22
N LEU A 213 -8.30 -1.22 -16.14
CA LEU A 213 -7.45 -1.87 -15.15
C LEU A 213 -7.90 -1.53 -13.73
N LYS A 214 -8.10 -0.24 -13.44
CA LYS A 214 -8.55 0.23 -12.14
C LYS A 214 -9.86 -0.44 -11.69
N GLU A 215 -10.86 -0.45 -12.56
CA GLU A 215 -12.17 -1.02 -12.24
C GLU A 215 -12.11 -2.54 -12.05
N LYS A 216 -11.36 -3.26 -12.89
CA LYS A 216 -11.23 -4.73 -12.84
C LYS A 216 -10.45 -5.24 -11.64
N MET A 217 -9.47 -4.47 -11.19
CA MET A 217 -8.56 -4.88 -10.11
C MET A 217 -8.89 -4.22 -8.77
N HIS A 218 -9.95 -3.43 -8.70
CA HIS A 218 -10.32 -2.65 -7.53
C HIS A 218 -9.20 -1.72 -7.03
N ASP A 219 -8.43 -1.13 -7.98
CA ASP A 219 -7.33 -0.23 -7.64
C ASP A 219 -7.87 1.10 -7.11
N VAL A 220 -7.34 1.57 -6.00
CA VAL A 220 -7.60 2.92 -5.48
C VAL A 220 -6.82 3.95 -6.31
N TRP A 221 -5.56 3.66 -6.58
CA TRP A 221 -4.65 4.51 -7.36
C TRP A 221 -4.39 3.96 -8.75
N MET A 222 -4.29 4.83 -9.74
CA MET A 222 -3.85 4.47 -11.10
C MET A 222 -2.32 4.60 -11.22
N GLY A 223 -1.60 3.84 -10.38
CA GLY A 223 -0.15 3.92 -10.29
C GLY A 223 0.36 5.20 -9.61
N PHE A 224 1.66 5.40 -9.60
CA PHE A 224 2.32 6.43 -8.80
C PHE A 224 3.35 7.23 -9.59
N ASN A 225 3.44 8.51 -9.27
CA ASN A 225 4.58 9.34 -9.66
C ASN A 225 5.82 8.94 -8.84
N LYS A 226 6.88 8.49 -9.50
CA LYS A 226 8.10 8.01 -8.83
C LYS A 226 8.77 9.06 -7.94
N ASN A 227 8.69 10.34 -8.31
CA ASN A 227 9.29 11.41 -7.50
C ASN A 227 8.45 11.70 -6.26
N GLU A 228 7.14 11.55 -6.33
CA GLU A 228 6.25 11.66 -5.18
C GLU A 228 6.46 10.49 -4.23
N MET A 229 6.45 9.27 -4.73
CA MET A 229 6.77 8.07 -3.97
C MET A 229 8.11 8.20 -3.24
N LYS A 230 9.15 8.70 -3.92
CA LYS A 230 10.45 8.97 -3.31
C LYS A 230 10.36 9.97 -2.15
N LYS A 231 9.51 11.01 -2.24
CA LYS A 231 9.30 11.96 -1.14
C LYS A 231 8.66 11.29 0.07
N TRP A 232 7.68 10.40 -0.14
CA TRP A 232 7.05 9.64 0.94
C TRP A 232 8.05 8.74 1.67
N PHE A 233 8.91 8.03 0.93
CA PHE A 233 9.98 7.24 1.53
C PHE A 233 10.96 8.10 2.34
N MET A 234 11.36 9.26 1.82
CA MET A 234 12.23 10.20 2.55
C MET A 234 11.55 10.75 3.80
N ALA A 235 10.26 11.08 3.72
CA ALA A 235 9.48 11.57 4.86
C ALA A 235 9.33 10.51 5.96
N ALA A 236 9.23 9.23 5.60
CA ALA A 236 9.24 8.12 6.55
C ALA A 236 10.61 7.87 7.20
N GLY A 237 11.71 8.41 6.65
CA GLY A 237 13.06 8.29 7.19
C GLY A 237 14.01 7.42 6.35
N PHE A 238 13.54 6.81 5.27
CA PHE A 238 14.37 6.03 4.36
C PHE A 238 15.40 6.89 3.60
N LYS A 239 16.52 6.29 3.25
CA LYS A 239 17.65 6.92 2.55
C LYS A 239 18.12 6.06 1.37
N GLY A 240 19.06 6.58 0.57
CA GLY A 240 19.70 5.81 -0.49
C GLY A 240 18.73 5.23 -1.53
N ILE A 241 17.64 5.94 -1.82
CA ILE A 241 16.53 5.46 -2.64
C ILE A 241 16.99 5.30 -4.10
N LYS A 242 16.86 4.09 -4.62
CA LYS A 242 17.16 3.74 -6.00
C LYS A 242 15.88 3.26 -6.68
N THR A 243 15.73 3.58 -7.96
CA THR A 243 14.57 3.17 -8.75
C THR A 243 15.03 2.51 -10.05
N GLN A 244 14.44 1.38 -10.38
CA GLN A 244 14.60 0.70 -11.65
C GLN A 244 13.25 0.55 -12.34
N MET A 245 13.27 0.45 -13.66
CA MET A 245 12.06 0.22 -14.46
C MET A 245 12.01 -1.21 -14.95
N VAL A 246 10.81 -1.75 -14.96
CA VAL A 246 10.48 -3.05 -15.56
C VAL A 246 9.32 -2.81 -16.51
N GLN A 247 9.32 -3.45 -17.67
CA GLN A 247 8.16 -3.44 -18.54
C GLN A 247 7.18 -4.53 -18.13
N ASP A 248 5.92 -4.18 -18.14
CA ASP A 248 4.80 -5.10 -18.00
C ASP A 248 4.25 -5.55 -19.35
N ALA A 249 3.35 -6.51 -19.35
CA ALA A 249 2.73 -7.03 -20.59
C ALA A 249 1.83 -6.00 -21.29
N ARG A 250 1.36 -4.97 -20.58
CA ARG A 250 0.46 -3.90 -21.07
C ARG A 250 1.18 -2.63 -21.50
N ASN A 251 2.49 -2.57 -21.30
CA ASN A 251 3.33 -1.40 -21.58
C ASN A 251 2.96 -0.14 -20.76
N ILE A 252 2.37 -0.32 -19.57
CA ILE A 252 2.11 0.75 -18.61
C ILE A 252 3.42 1.19 -17.95
N GLY A 253 4.30 0.24 -17.68
CA GLY A 253 5.54 0.40 -16.95
C GLY A 253 5.38 0.17 -15.45
N ILE A 254 6.34 -0.56 -14.91
CA ILE A 254 6.43 -0.85 -13.48
C ILE A 254 7.76 -0.30 -12.99
N PHE A 255 7.76 0.38 -11.84
CA PHE A 255 9.00 0.72 -11.15
C PHE A 255 9.27 -0.26 -10.01
N ILE A 256 10.54 -0.50 -9.73
CA ILE A 256 11.00 -1.11 -8.48
C ILE A 256 11.81 -0.05 -7.74
N MET A 257 11.38 0.29 -6.54
CA MET A 257 12.05 1.25 -5.66
C MET A 257 12.64 0.52 -4.46
N ILE A 258 13.93 0.75 -4.20
CA ILE A 258 14.64 0.20 -3.04
C ILE A 258 15.12 1.36 -2.20
N ALA A 259 14.91 1.27 -0.90
CA ALA A 259 15.30 2.29 0.07
C ALA A 259 15.92 1.63 1.30
N ASN A 260 16.92 2.28 1.91
CA ASN A 260 17.61 1.81 3.11
C ASN A 260 17.08 2.53 4.36
N LYS A 261 16.93 1.80 5.46
CA LYS A 261 16.68 2.39 6.77
C LYS A 261 17.95 2.78 7.49
#